data_9fab551ec4cae2949e6e652f26c16d78
#
_entry.id   9fab551ec4cae2949e6e652f26c16d78
#
_cell.length_a   1.000
_cell.length_b   1.000
_cell.length_c   1.000
_cell.angle_alpha   90.00
_cell.angle_beta   90.00
_cell.angle_gamma   90.00
#
_symmetry.space_group_name_H-M   'P 1'
#
loop_
_entity.id
_entity.type
_entity.pdbx_description
1 polymer ?
#
loop_
_entity_poly.entity_id
_entity_poly.type
_entity_poly.pdbx_seq_one_letter_code
_entity_poly.pdbx_strand_id
1 'polypeptide(L)'
;MTRLFVLVLLVAGVLAPGVALAHPHIWIQQFVRVVAKDGKYTHVEIEWRFDPFSSEIEIPLIDEDHNGKVSAQEAKLLADEMMPELQKFGYMSWINTGGKDFRPAAPPQFSARIDDPASFLPPDWDRSAGDKAGMPMPPNKRAGDPAPPRKKGPRNLVYVMRFALPEPTKFLSITTFDPDDFIRIEVDKASVPAGCKLAKHPNYKAEFIRNYPVFADTVTCQLQ
;
A
#
# COMPACT_ATOMS: atom_id res chain seq x y z
N MET A 1 6.68 -30.54 -47.91
CA MET A 1 7.36 -29.48 -47.15
C MET A 1 6.39 -28.51 -46.42
N THR A 2 5.25 -28.21 -47.01
CA THR A 2 4.26 -27.22 -46.45
C THR A 2 3.65 -27.60 -45.09
N ARG A 3 3.42 -28.89 -44.81
CA ARG A 3 2.81 -29.34 -43.55
C ARG A 3 3.75 -29.24 -42.34
N LEU A 4 5.06 -29.37 -42.53
CA LEU A 4 6.05 -29.23 -41.47
C LEU A 4 6.21 -27.77 -41.04
N PHE A 5 6.10 -26.81 -41.97
CA PHE A 5 6.15 -25.38 -41.70
C PHE A 5 4.97 -24.90 -40.87
N VAL A 6 3.78 -25.40 -41.13
CA VAL A 6 2.55 -25.05 -40.36
C VAL A 6 2.64 -25.57 -38.94
N LEU A 7 3.21 -26.76 -38.72
CA LEU A 7 3.38 -27.33 -37.37
C LEU A 7 4.41 -26.55 -36.55
N VAL A 8 5.50 -26.10 -37.16
CA VAL A 8 6.53 -25.28 -36.49
C VAL A 8 5.99 -23.91 -36.11
N LEU A 9 5.18 -23.29 -36.96
CA LEU A 9 4.53 -22.00 -36.63
C LEU A 9 3.49 -22.12 -35.52
N LEU A 10 2.73 -23.21 -35.43
CA LEU A 10 1.78 -23.48 -34.35
C LEU A 10 2.50 -23.72 -33.02
N VAL A 11 3.60 -24.44 -33.00
CA VAL A 11 4.38 -24.68 -31.77
C VAL A 11 5.10 -23.43 -31.31
N ALA A 12 5.62 -22.58 -32.21
CA ALA A 12 6.22 -21.29 -31.86
C ALA A 12 5.21 -20.29 -31.24
N GLY A 13 3.96 -20.35 -31.66
CA GLY A 13 2.89 -19.51 -31.07
C GLY A 13 2.52 -19.91 -29.64
N VAL A 14 2.70 -21.18 -29.26
CA VAL A 14 2.37 -21.67 -27.90
C VAL A 14 3.52 -21.41 -26.92
N LEU A 15 4.75 -21.21 -27.42
CA LEU A 15 5.95 -20.96 -26.62
C LEU A 15 6.25 -19.45 -26.45
N ALA A 16 5.43 -18.57 -27.00
CA ALA A 16 5.55 -17.15 -26.71
C ALA A 16 5.24 -16.93 -25.21
N PRO A 17 6.20 -16.47 -24.38
CA PRO A 17 5.90 -16.15 -23.00
C PRO A 17 4.86 -15.03 -23.00
N GLY A 18 3.65 -15.36 -22.60
CA GLY A 18 2.65 -14.34 -22.30
C GLY A 18 3.24 -13.46 -21.20
N VAL A 19 3.44 -12.18 -21.47
CA VAL A 19 3.78 -11.21 -20.42
C VAL A 19 2.58 -11.17 -19.47
N ALA A 20 2.67 -11.93 -18.37
CA ALA A 20 1.70 -11.82 -17.29
C ALA A 20 1.91 -10.43 -16.64
N LEU A 21 1.08 -9.47 -17.01
CA LEU A 21 1.02 -8.15 -16.38
C LEU A 21 0.30 -8.32 -15.04
N ALA A 22 1.04 -8.69 -13.99
CA ALA A 22 0.50 -8.95 -12.66
C ALA A 22 1.10 -7.96 -11.63
N HIS A 23 0.85 -6.67 -11.79
CA HIS A 23 1.21 -5.62 -10.85
C HIS A 23 0.09 -4.58 -10.72
N PRO A 24 -0.10 -3.98 -9.55
CA PRO A 24 0.55 -4.22 -8.26
C PRO A 24 0.03 -5.49 -7.55
N HIS A 25 0.86 -6.04 -6.64
CA HIS A 25 0.49 -7.20 -5.83
C HIS A 25 -0.14 -6.82 -4.49
N ILE A 26 0.18 -5.63 -3.99
CA ILE A 26 -0.29 -5.09 -2.71
C ILE A 26 -0.82 -3.68 -2.95
N TRP A 27 -1.99 -3.39 -2.40
CA TRP A 27 -2.57 -2.05 -2.40
C TRP A 27 -2.56 -1.48 -0.99
N ILE A 28 -2.08 -0.24 -0.88
CA ILE A 28 -2.03 0.50 0.37
C ILE A 28 -2.80 1.80 0.22
N GLN A 29 -3.79 1.99 1.07
CA GLN A 29 -4.41 3.29 1.31
C GLN A 29 -3.60 4.01 2.39
N GLN A 30 -2.99 5.15 2.03
CA GLN A 30 -2.14 5.89 2.92
C GLN A 30 -2.88 7.07 3.54
N PHE A 31 -2.69 7.25 4.83
CA PHE A 31 -3.13 8.41 5.58
C PHE A 31 -1.90 9.17 6.07
N VAL A 32 -1.93 10.50 5.93
CA VAL A 32 -0.82 11.36 6.36
C VAL A 32 -1.30 12.28 7.47
N ARG A 33 -0.57 12.30 8.57
CA ARG A 33 -0.75 13.26 9.66
C ARG A 33 0.54 14.02 9.90
N VAL A 34 0.42 15.29 10.21
CA VAL A 34 1.57 16.15 10.52
C VAL A 34 1.45 16.65 11.96
N VAL A 35 2.54 16.61 12.68
CA VAL A 35 2.61 17.08 14.07
C VAL A 35 3.36 18.40 14.11
N ALA A 36 2.68 19.45 14.56
CA ALA A 36 3.30 20.76 14.76
C ALA A 36 3.45 21.07 16.26
N LYS A 37 4.56 21.71 16.61
CA LYS A 37 4.85 22.26 17.92
C LYS A 37 5.49 23.63 17.74
N ASP A 38 5.06 24.60 18.52
CA ASP A 38 5.59 25.97 18.49
C ASP A 38 5.60 26.59 17.07
N GLY A 39 4.51 26.36 16.30
CA GLY A 39 4.36 26.88 14.94
C GLY A 39 5.28 26.26 13.89
N LYS A 40 5.82 25.07 14.14
CA LYS A 40 6.66 24.31 13.20
C LYS A 40 6.28 22.84 13.19
N TYR A 41 6.36 22.20 12.04
CA TYR A 41 6.26 20.74 11.93
C TYR A 41 7.49 20.09 12.55
N THR A 42 7.27 19.05 13.36
CA THR A 42 8.31 18.30 14.06
C THR A 42 8.34 16.83 13.69
N HIS A 43 7.18 16.27 13.28
CA HIS A 43 7.04 14.88 12.88
C HIS A 43 6.05 14.76 11.74
N VAL A 44 6.20 13.67 10.99
CA VAL A 44 5.18 13.15 10.10
C VAL A 44 4.79 11.75 10.55
N GLU A 45 3.49 11.47 10.52
CA GLU A 45 2.95 10.14 10.77
C GLU A 45 2.30 9.64 9.48
N ILE A 46 2.70 8.45 9.06
CA ILE A 46 2.20 7.76 7.88
C ILE A 46 1.48 6.50 8.38
N GLU A 47 0.20 6.40 8.08
CA GLU A 47 -0.59 5.20 8.33
C GLU A 47 -0.83 4.50 7.00
N TRP A 48 -0.48 3.22 6.93
CA TRP A 48 -0.72 2.34 5.80
C TRP A 48 -1.82 1.34 6.13
N ARG A 49 -2.90 1.36 5.38
CA ARG A 49 -3.94 0.35 5.43
C ARG A 49 -3.80 -0.55 4.23
N PHE A 50 -3.48 -1.80 4.48
CA PHE A 50 -3.33 -2.80 3.45
C PHE A 50 -4.69 -3.24 2.93
N ASP A 51 -4.76 -3.61 1.66
CA ASP A 51 -5.96 -4.18 1.10
C ASP A 51 -6.38 -5.47 1.85
N PRO A 52 -7.69 -5.83 1.82
CA PRO A 52 -8.16 -6.99 2.57
C PRO A 52 -7.53 -8.32 2.14
N PHE A 53 -7.16 -8.47 0.86
CA PHE A 53 -6.56 -9.70 0.37
C PHE A 53 -5.16 -9.90 0.95
N SER A 54 -4.30 -8.89 0.83
CA SER A 54 -2.96 -8.89 1.42
C SER A 54 -3.02 -9.04 2.94
N SER A 55 -3.97 -8.33 3.59
CA SER A 55 -4.17 -8.39 5.03
C SER A 55 -4.53 -9.79 5.54
N GLU A 56 -5.42 -10.50 4.85
CA GLU A 56 -5.82 -11.87 5.27
C GLU A 56 -4.69 -12.89 5.12
N ILE A 57 -3.68 -12.61 4.31
CA ILE A 57 -2.47 -13.43 4.20
C ILE A 57 -1.52 -13.13 5.36
N GLU A 58 -1.33 -11.84 5.69
CA GLU A 58 -0.33 -11.40 6.66
C GLU A 58 -0.80 -11.50 8.12
N ILE A 59 -2.09 -11.23 8.39
CA ILE A 59 -2.63 -11.24 9.76
C ILE A 59 -2.32 -12.54 10.53
N PRO A 60 -2.48 -13.74 9.97
CA PRO A 60 -2.18 -14.98 10.69
C PRO A 60 -0.70 -15.17 11.08
N LEU A 61 0.20 -14.46 10.39
CA LEU A 61 1.64 -14.49 10.66
C LEU A 61 2.04 -13.52 11.77
N ILE A 62 1.22 -12.50 12.01
CA ILE A 62 1.47 -11.41 12.95
C ILE A 62 0.71 -11.60 14.27
N ASP A 63 -0.56 -11.96 14.19
CA ASP A 63 -1.46 -12.25 15.31
C ASP A 63 -1.25 -13.73 15.72
N GLU A 64 -0.13 -14.01 16.39
CA GLU A 64 0.30 -15.38 16.70
C GLU A 64 -0.67 -16.11 17.66
N ASP A 65 -1.29 -15.38 18.58
CA ASP A 65 -2.27 -15.93 19.53
C ASP A 65 -3.70 -15.96 18.98
N HIS A 66 -3.91 -15.46 17.75
CA HIS A 66 -5.19 -15.44 17.04
C HIS A 66 -6.32 -14.72 17.79
N ASN A 67 -5.98 -13.71 18.59
CA ASN A 67 -6.97 -12.93 19.35
C ASN A 67 -7.63 -11.81 18.54
N GLY A 68 -7.19 -11.58 17.30
CA GLY A 68 -7.70 -10.56 16.38
C GLY A 68 -7.15 -9.16 16.65
N LYS A 69 -6.03 -9.06 17.37
CA LYS A 69 -5.35 -7.81 17.67
C LYS A 69 -3.85 -7.99 17.47
N VAL A 70 -3.15 -6.90 17.34
CA VAL A 70 -1.68 -6.89 17.37
C VAL A 70 -1.26 -6.32 18.71
N SER A 71 -0.67 -7.17 19.56
CA SER A 71 -0.09 -6.75 20.83
C SER A 71 1.19 -5.92 20.63
N ALA A 72 1.66 -5.24 21.66
CA ALA A 72 2.92 -4.51 21.61
C ALA A 72 4.13 -5.42 21.33
N GLN A 73 4.08 -6.68 21.79
CA GLN A 73 5.13 -7.65 21.56
C GLN A 73 5.14 -8.13 20.11
N GLU A 74 3.98 -8.45 19.52
CA GLU A 74 3.85 -8.83 18.11
C GLU A 74 4.24 -7.69 17.18
N ALA A 75 3.79 -6.45 17.49
CA ALA A 75 4.21 -5.26 16.75
C ALA A 75 5.74 -5.05 16.81
N LYS A 76 6.36 -5.35 17.94
CA LYS A 76 7.82 -5.27 18.07
C LYS A 76 8.52 -6.33 17.24
N LEU A 77 8.08 -7.58 17.28
CA LEU A 77 8.66 -8.67 16.46
C LEU A 77 8.55 -8.33 14.98
N LEU A 78 7.38 -7.88 14.54
CA LEU A 78 7.16 -7.41 13.18
C LEU A 78 8.09 -6.25 12.80
N ALA A 79 8.27 -5.27 13.71
CA ALA A 79 9.17 -4.14 13.46
C ALA A 79 10.64 -4.59 13.37
N ASP A 80 11.07 -5.50 14.25
CA ASP A 80 12.45 -6.00 14.26
C ASP A 80 12.79 -6.72 12.95
N GLU A 81 11.83 -7.40 12.32
CA GLU A 81 11.99 -8.08 11.03
C GLU A 81 11.87 -7.12 9.84
N MET A 82 10.82 -6.31 9.80
CA MET A 82 10.46 -5.53 8.62
C MET A 82 11.23 -4.19 8.51
N MET A 83 11.48 -3.50 9.63
CA MET A 83 12.06 -2.15 9.59
C MET A 83 13.45 -2.10 8.96
N PRO A 84 14.37 -3.07 9.18
CA PRO A 84 15.67 -3.08 8.51
C PRO A 84 15.56 -3.18 6.98
N GLU A 85 14.58 -3.92 6.48
CA GLU A 85 14.33 -4.05 5.05
C GLU A 85 13.73 -2.74 4.48
N LEU A 86 12.71 -2.20 5.11
CA LEU A 86 12.12 -0.92 4.69
C LEU A 86 13.12 0.24 4.74
N GLN A 87 14.06 0.22 5.70
CA GLN A 87 15.11 1.24 5.81
C GLN A 87 15.99 1.29 4.56
N LYS A 88 16.32 0.14 3.95
CA LYS A 88 17.10 0.08 2.69
C LYS A 88 16.42 0.87 1.57
N PHE A 89 15.10 0.92 1.59
CA PHE A 89 14.28 1.68 0.65
C PHE A 89 13.82 3.04 1.22
N GLY A 90 14.43 3.53 2.33
CA GLY A 90 14.05 4.78 3.00
C GLY A 90 12.56 4.82 3.33
N TYR A 91 12.00 3.68 3.75
CA TYR A 91 10.57 3.50 4.06
C TYR A 91 9.65 3.92 2.90
N MET A 92 10.12 3.76 1.65
CA MET A 92 9.42 4.19 0.43
C MET A 92 8.97 5.66 0.47
N SER A 93 9.63 6.49 1.29
CA SER A 93 9.21 7.87 1.56
C SER A 93 10.29 8.87 1.19
N TRP A 94 9.87 9.95 0.54
CA TRP A 94 10.66 11.14 0.24
C TRP A 94 10.04 12.32 0.96
N ILE A 95 10.82 12.93 1.83
CA ILE A 95 10.38 14.05 2.67
C ILE A 95 11.19 15.27 2.31
N ASN A 96 10.51 16.41 2.13
CA ASN A 96 11.14 17.72 1.86
C ASN A 96 10.71 18.71 2.92
N THR A 97 11.68 19.40 3.50
CA THR A 97 11.48 20.42 4.53
C THR A 97 11.85 21.84 4.07
N GLY A 98 11.76 22.09 2.77
CA GLY A 98 12.06 23.38 2.14
C GLY A 98 13.39 23.43 1.39
N GLY A 99 14.04 22.28 1.23
CA GLY A 99 15.30 22.12 0.48
C GLY A 99 15.21 20.97 -0.54
N LYS A 100 16.15 20.04 -0.47
CA LYS A 100 16.14 18.81 -1.26
C LYS A 100 15.32 17.73 -0.54
N ASP A 101 14.76 16.83 -1.33
CA ASP A 101 14.14 15.64 -0.79
C ASP A 101 15.19 14.77 -0.07
N PHE A 102 14.81 14.21 1.05
CA PHE A 102 15.59 13.22 1.76
C PHE A 102 14.74 12.00 2.06
N ARG A 103 15.40 10.88 2.29
CA ARG A 103 14.76 9.64 2.73
C ARG A 103 15.01 9.47 4.22
N PRO A 104 14.00 9.09 5.01
CA PRO A 104 14.23 8.80 6.42
C PRO A 104 15.29 7.72 6.59
N ALA A 105 16.31 8.01 7.39
CA ALA A 105 17.41 7.08 7.67
C ALA A 105 17.24 6.37 9.02
N ALA A 106 16.57 7.03 9.97
CA ALA A 106 16.28 6.46 11.28
C ALA A 106 14.97 5.68 11.26
N PRO A 107 14.87 4.56 12.01
CA PRO A 107 13.62 3.84 12.14
C PRO A 107 12.54 4.74 12.78
N PRO A 108 11.29 4.63 12.30
CA PRO A 108 10.16 5.35 12.90
C PRO A 108 9.77 4.75 14.24
N GLN A 109 8.98 5.51 15.02
CA GLN A 109 8.12 4.88 16.01
C GLN A 109 7.07 4.08 15.24
N PHE A 110 6.97 2.79 15.54
CA PHE A 110 6.09 1.87 14.82
C PHE A 110 5.02 1.27 15.72
N SER A 111 3.84 1.13 15.18
CA SER A 111 2.78 0.29 15.75
C SER A 111 1.98 -0.34 14.63
N ALA A 112 1.33 -1.47 14.94
CA ALA A 112 0.43 -2.17 14.03
C ALA A 112 -0.90 -2.46 14.72
N ARG A 113 -1.97 -2.60 13.94
CA ARG A 113 -3.28 -3.02 14.41
C ARG A 113 -4.05 -3.74 13.31
N ILE A 114 -5.11 -4.43 13.70
CA ILE A 114 -6.07 -5.04 12.80
C ILE A 114 -7.37 -4.26 12.91
N ASP A 115 -7.87 -3.72 11.79
CA ASP A 115 -9.19 -3.11 11.70
C ASP A 115 -10.21 -4.19 11.28
N ASP A 116 -11.24 -4.44 12.13
CA ASP A 116 -12.33 -5.38 11.90
C ASP A 116 -13.66 -4.68 12.26
N PRO A 117 -14.55 -4.36 11.31
CA PRO A 117 -14.41 -4.63 9.88
C PRO A 117 -13.35 -3.77 9.19
N ALA A 118 -12.95 -4.21 8.00
CA ALA A 118 -12.00 -3.51 7.17
C ALA A 118 -12.42 -2.06 6.92
N SER A 119 -11.46 -1.15 7.09
CA SER A 119 -11.59 0.29 6.83
C SER A 119 -10.96 0.73 5.51
N PHE A 120 -10.36 -0.22 4.77
CA PHE A 120 -9.81 0.03 3.45
C PHE A 120 -10.93 0.32 2.44
N LEU A 121 -10.77 1.42 1.71
CA LEU A 121 -11.64 1.76 0.61
C LEU A 121 -10.88 1.53 -0.70
N PRO A 122 -11.31 0.57 -1.55
CA PRO A 122 -10.64 0.35 -2.83
C PRO A 122 -10.70 1.63 -3.68
N PRO A 123 -9.69 1.84 -4.53
CA PRO A 123 -9.67 2.96 -5.47
C PRO A 123 -10.96 3.04 -6.31
N ASP A 124 -11.37 4.24 -6.69
CA ASP A 124 -12.64 4.47 -7.40
C ASP A 124 -12.77 3.67 -8.71
N TRP A 125 -11.63 3.36 -9.36
CA TRP A 125 -11.62 2.54 -10.57
C TRP A 125 -11.90 1.05 -10.29
N ASP A 126 -11.54 0.54 -9.11
CA ASP A 126 -11.79 -0.86 -8.72
C ASP A 126 -13.25 -1.05 -8.30
N ARG A 127 -13.90 -0.03 -7.77
CA ARG A 127 -15.33 -0.08 -7.44
C ARG A 127 -16.22 -0.31 -8.67
N SER A 128 -15.78 0.15 -9.85
CA SER A 128 -16.51 -0.08 -11.11
C SER A 128 -16.25 -1.46 -11.72
N ALA A 129 -15.12 -2.10 -11.36
CA ALA A 129 -14.76 -3.44 -11.82
C ALA A 129 -15.36 -4.53 -10.93
N GLY A 130 -15.52 -4.28 -9.63
CA GLY A 130 -16.05 -5.24 -8.65
C GLY A 130 -17.46 -5.70 -8.93
N ASP A 131 -18.30 -4.89 -9.57
CA ASP A 131 -19.65 -5.26 -9.98
C ASP A 131 -19.69 -6.10 -11.26
N LYS A 132 -18.59 -6.18 -12.02
CA LYS A 132 -18.54 -6.89 -13.32
C LYS A 132 -17.52 -8.02 -13.39
N ALA A 133 -16.48 -8.00 -12.59
CA ALA A 133 -15.56 -9.11 -12.45
C ALA A 133 -16.09 -10.02 -11.33
N GLY A 134 -17.03 -10.90 -11.68
CA GLY A 134 -17.49 -11.91 -10.75
C GLY A 134 -16.29 -12.64 -10.17
N MET A 135 -16.01 -12.46 -8.87
CA MET A 135 -15.16 -13.41 -8.17
C MET A 135 -15.63 -14.81 -8.51
N PRO A 136 -14.75 -15.78 -8.81
CA PRO A 136 -15.16 -17.14 -9.07
C PRO A 136 -16.02 -17.59 -7.90
N MET A 137 -17.30 -17.79 -8.15
CA MET A 137 -18.18 -18.40 -7.16
C MET A 137 -17.58 -19.76 -6.78
N PRO A 138 -17.44 -20.05 -5.50
CA PRO A 138 -17.01 -21.38 -5.08
C PRO A 138 -17.97 -22.43 -5.67
N PRO A 139 -17.47 -23.54 -6.21
CA PRO A 139 -18.29 -24.53 -6.88
C PRO A 139 -19.30 -25.15 -5.90
N ASN A 140 -20.56 -25.10 -6.28
CA ASN A 140 -21.68 -25.91 -5.78
C ASN A 140 -22.00 -25.86 -4.28
N LYS A 141 -22.87 -24.91 -3.89
CA LYS A 141 -23.78 -25.15 -2.76
C LYS A 141 -24.91 -26.08 -3.21
N ARG A 142 -25.06 -27.22 -2.54
CA ARG A 142 -26.30 -28.04 -2.65
C ARG A 142 -27.40 -27.33 -1.87
N ALA A 143 -28.61 -27.32 -2.41
CA ALA A 143 -29.78 -26.83 -1.68
C ALA A 143 -29.98 -27.71 -0.42
N GLY A 144 -29.84 -27.11 0.76
CA GLY A 144 -29.97 -27.80 2.05
C GLY A 144 -28.74 -27.75 2.96
N ASP A 145 -27.59 -27.32 2.47
CA ASP A 145 -26.42 -27.13 3.33
C ASP A 145 -26.64 -25.96 4.32
N PRO A 146 -26.34 -26.15 5.62
CA PRO A 146 -26.43 -25.06 6.59
C PRO A 146 -25.60 -23.89 6.09
N ALA A 147 -26.15 -22.69 6.19
CA ALA A 147 -25.40 -21.49 5.85
C ALA A 147 -24.07 -21.52 6.62
N PRO A 148 -22.92 -21.38 5.95
CA PRO A 148 -21.67 -21.30 6.66
C PRO A 148 -21.78 -20.17 7.69
N PRO A 149 -21.13 -20.31 8.87
CA PRO A 149 -21.10 -19.24 9.84
C PRO A 149 -20.73 -17.97 9.09
N ARG A 150 -21.45 -16.86 9.33
CA ARG A 150 -21.21 -15.58 8.64
C ARG A 150 -19.71 -15.33 8.75
N LYS A 151 -19.02 -15.38 7.63
CA LYS A 151 -17.61 -14.97 7.60
C LYS A 151 -17.59 -13.59 8.21
N LYS A 152 -16.78 -13.40 9.24
CA LYS A 152 -16.43 -12.05 9.69
C LYS A 152 -16.09 -11.27 8.42
N GLY A 153 -16.48 -10.01 8.35
CA GLY A 153 -16.17 -9.16 7.21
C GLY A 153 -14.66 -9.15 6.95
N PRO A 154 -14.21 -8.66 5.80
CA PRO A 154 -12.79 -8.52 5.54
C PRO A 154 -12.15 -7.65 6.62
N ARG A 155 -10.90 -7.92 6.95
CA ARG A 155 -10.08 -7.18 7.91
C ARG A 155 -8.97 -6.44 7.17
N ASN A 156 -8.47 -5.37 7.76
CA ASN A 156 -7.26 -4.70 7.29
C ASN A 156 -6.14 -4.79 8.32
N LEU A 157 -4.95 -5.13 7.86
CA LEU A 157 -3.73 -4.86 8.59
C LEU A 157 -3.39 -3.37 8.42
N VAL A 158 -3.01 -2.72 9.49
CA VAL A 158 -2.68 -1.30 9.51
C VAL A 158 -1.34 -1.10 10.18
N TYR A 159 -0.43 -0.41 9.49
CA TYR A 159 0.85 0.04 10.03
C TYR A 159 0.81 1.55 10.28
N VAL A 160 1.37 1.98 11.38
CA VAL A 160 1.55 3.39 11.71
C VAL A 160 3.02 3.64 11.95
N MET A 161 3.61 4.51 11.15
CA MET A 161 5.02 4.90 11.19
C MET A 161 5.12 6.40 11.47
N ARG A 162 5.77 6.77 12.57
CA ARG A 162 5.99 8.17 12.93
C ARG A 162 7.47 8.52 12.84
N PHE A 163 7.79 9.42 11.94
CA PHE A 163 9.14 9.91 11.69
C PHE A 163 9.35 11.27 12.32
N ALA A 164 10.44 11.43 13.08
CA ALA A 164 10.90 12.75 13.48
C ALA A 164 11.54 13.46 12.27
N LEU A 165 11.26 14.74 12.12
CA LEU A 165 11.95 15.55 11.13
C LEU A 165 13.36 15.90 11.63
N PRO A 166 14.37 15.99 10.75
CA PRO A 166 15.72 16.38 11.14
C PRO A 166 15.76 17.70 11.90
N GLU A 167 14.96 18.67 11.44
CA GLU A 167 14.77 19.97 12.05
C GLU A 167 13.30 20.41 11.97
N PRO A 168 12.80 21.15 12.97
CA PRO A 168 11.46 21.74 12.91
C PRO A 168 11.34 22.73 11.75
N THR A 169 10.30 22.59 10.93
CA THR A 169 10.11 23.37 9.70
C THR A 169 8.70 23.93 9.57
N LYS A 170 8.54 25.00 8.80
CA LYS A 170 7.22 25.53 8.40
C LYS A 170 6.71 24.93 7.09
N PHE A 171 7.59 24.30 6.30
CA PHE A 171 7.24 23.64 5.05
C PHE A 171 7.51 22.15 5.14
N LEU A 172 6.57 21.34 4.65
CA LEU A 172 6.71 19.90 4.63
C LEU A 172 6.04 19.34 3.37
N SER A 173 6.77 18.55 2.62
CA SER A 173 6.21 17.78 1.51
C SER A 173 6.56 16.31 1.70
N ILE A 174 5.59 15.43 1.51
CA ILE A 174 5.71 13.98 1.72
C ILE A 174 5.23 13.28 0.47
N THR A 175 6.11 12.48 -0.13
CA THR A 175 5.79 11.61 -1.27
C THR A 175 6.15 10.19 -0.89
N THR A 176 5.21 9.27 -1.07
CA THR A 176 5.43 7.85 -0.79
C THR A 176 5.08 7.04 -2.02
N PHE A 177 5.99 6.20 -2.48
CA PHE A 177 5.73 5.29 -3.61
C PHE A 177 6.77 4.17 -3.68
N ASP A 178 6.41 3.11 -4.36
CA ASP A 178 7.32 2.05 -4.76
C ASP A 178 7.72 2.28 -6.23
N PRO A 179 9.02 2.50 -6.53
CA PRO A 179 9.48 2.70 -7.90
C PRO A 179 9.20 1.51 -8.84
N ASP A 180 9.15 0.31 -8.29
CA ASP A 180 8.90 -0.93 -9.03
C ASP A 180 7.41 -1.26 -9.16
N ASP A 181 6.52 -0.46 -8.53
CA ASP A 181 5.06 -0.63 -8.53
C ASP A 181 4.57 -2.02 -8.06
N PHE A 182 5.36 -2.72 -7.26
CA PHE A 182 4.91 -3.93 -6.58
C PHE A 182 3.87 -3.61 -5.52
N ILE A 183 4.06 -2.47 -4.85
CA ILE A 183 3.17 -1.93 -3.85
C ILE A 183 2.58 -0.62 -4.38
N ARG A 184 1.29 -0.62 -4.65
CA ARG A 184 0.57 0.59 -5.01
C ARG A 184 0.18 1.35 -3.75
N ILE A 185 0.71 2.56 -3.58
CA ILE A 185 0.43 3.43 -2.44
C ILE A 185 -0.34 4.63 -2.94
N GLU A 186 -1.56 4.82 -2.43
CA GLU A 186 -2.43 5.96 -2.77
C GLU A 186 -2.86 6.70 -1.51
N VAL A 187 -2.74 8.02 -1.53
CA VAL A 187 -3.15 8.86 -0.40
C VAL A 187 -4.67 8.99 -0.37
N ASP A 188 -5.27 8.69 0.78
CA ASP A 188 -6.68 8.97 1.02
C ASP A 188 -6.91 10.49 1.02
N LYS A 189 -7.71 10.97 0.07
CA LYS A 189 -7.97 12.41 -0.12
C LYS A 189 -8.64 13.04 1.12
N ALA A 190 -9.48 12.27 1.82
CA ALA A 190 -10.16 12.76 3.01
C ALA A 190 -9.24 12.86 4.23
N SER A 191 -8.07 12.19 4.18
CA SER A 191 -7.07 12.21 5.24
C SER A 191 -6.07 13.37 5.13
N VAL A 192 -6.09 14.12 4.03
CA VAL A 192 -5.16 15.22 3.83
C VAL A 192 -5.36 16.28 4.91
N PRO A 193 -4.31 16.62 5.69
CA PRO A 193 -4.47 17.55 6.80
C PRO A 193 -4.96 18.92 6.35
N ALA A 194 -5.74 19.60 7.18
CA ALA A 194 -6.22 20.96 6.91
C ALA A 194 -5.02 21.89 6.63
N GLY A 195 -5.12 22.67 5.56
CA GLY A 195 -4.05 23.56 5.10
C GLY A 195 -2.96 22.88 4.25
N CYS A 196 -3.05 21.56 4.04
CA CYS A 196 -2.20 20.84 3.12
C CYS A 196 -2.86 20.64 1.76
N LYS A 197 -2.06 20.32 0.76
CA LYS A 197 -2.51 20.05 -0.63
C LYS A 197 -2.05 18.66 -1.06
N LEU A 198 -2.90 17.94 -1.76
CA LEU A 198 -2.58 16.69 -2.44
C LEU A 198 -2.43 16.95 -3.93
N ALA A 199 -1.35 16.46 -4.50
CA ALA A 199 -1.10 16.52 -5.95
C ALA A 199 -0.27 15.30 -6.39
N LYS A 200 -0.25 15.02 -7.70
CA LYS A 200 0.69 14.05 -8.25
C LYS A 200 2.09 14.67 -8.36
N HIS A 201 3.10 13.93 -7.96
CA HIS A 201 4.49 14.39 -8.04
C HIS A 201 4.96 14.39 -9.50
N PRO A 202 5.59 15.46 -10.01
CA PRO A 202 5.93 15.55 -11.44
C PRO A 202 7.01 14.55 -11.88
N ASN A 203 7.89 14.13 -10.98
CA ASN A 203 9.06 13.32 -11.32
C ASN A 203 9.03 11.92 -10.71
N TYR A 204 8.31 11.69 -9.59
CA TYR A 204 8.26 10.39 -8.94
C TYR A 204 7.12 9.58 -9.52
N LYS A 205 7.50 8.55 -10.28
CA LYS A 205 6.59 7.68 -10.99
C LYS A 205 7.13 6.26 -11.04
N ALA A 206 6.24 5.31 -10.99
CA ALA A 206 6.52 3.92 -11.34
C ALA A 206 6.21 3.71 -12.83
N GLU A 207 7.06 2.99 -13.54
CA GLU A 207 6.89 2.66 -14.97
C GLU A 207 6.85 1.15 -15.18
N PHE A 208 5.89 0.49 -14.57
CA PHE A 208 5.73 -0.94 -14.78
C PHE A 208 5.24 -1.27 -16.20
N ILE A 209 4.22 -0.57 -16.68
CA ILE A 209 3.75 -0.70 -18.06
C ILE A 209 4.41 0.39 -18.90
N ARG A 210 5.19 -0.02 -19.88
CA ARG A 210 5.85 0.90 -20.81
C ARG A 210 4.82 1.90 -21.38
N ASN A 211 5.06 3.19 -21.20
CA ASN A 211 4.19 4.31 -21.59
C ASN A 211 2.94 4.57 -20.72
N TYR A 212 2.79 3.91 -19.58
CA TYR A 212 1.73 4.18 -18.61
C TYR A 212 2.31 4.47 -17.22
N PRO A 213 2.97 5.62 -17.03
CA PRO A 213 3.56 5.96 -15.74
C PRO A 213 2.47 6.20 -14.70
N VAL A 214 2.66 5.65 -13.51
CA VAL A 214 1.83 5.94 -12.33
C VAL A 214 2.58 6.95 -11.48
N PHE A 215 2.07 8.17 -11.41
CA PHE A 215 2.68 9.23 -10.61
C PHE A 215 2.31 9.09 -9.14
N ALA A 216 3.31 9.25 -8.28
CA ALA A 216 3.15 9.21 -6.84
C ALA A 216 2.29 10.37 -6.33
N ASP A 217 1.55 10.11 -5.27
CA ASP A 217 0.85 11.15 -4.53
C ASP A 217 1.82 11.92 -3.64
N THR A 218 1.65 13.23 -3.57
CA THR A 218 2.43 14.13 -2.74
C THR A 218 1.51 14.99 -1.89
N VAL A 219 1.72 14.98 -0.58
CA VAL A 219 1.05 15.86 0.37
C VAL A 219 2.00 16.99 0.73
N THR A 220 1.62 18.24 0.46
CA THR A 220 2.41 19.43 0.76
C THR A 220 1.68 20.31 1.77
N CYS A 221 2.36 20.66 2.85
CA CYS A 221 1.85 21.45 3.96
C CYS A 221 2.72 22.70 4.17
N GLN A 222 2.08 23.85 4.45
CA GLN A 222 2.75 25.10 4.74
C GLN A 222 2.08 25.79 5.92
N LEU A 223 2.86 26.08 6.98
CA LEU A 223 2.43 26.95 8.08
C LEU A 223 2.70 28.42 7.73
N GLN A 224 1.77 29.27 8.12
CA GLN A 224 1.89 30.73 7.97
C GLN A 224 2.89 31.34 8.95
#